data_7e3fd497498a287a60f0ee08628c1e18
#
_entry.id   7e3fd497498a287a60f0ee08628c1e18
#
_cell.length_a   1.000
_cell.length_b   1.000
_cell.length_c   1.000
_cell.angle_alpha   90.00
_cell.angle_beta   90.00
_cell.angle_gamma   90.00
#
_symmetry.space_group_name_H-M   'P 1'
#
loop_
_entity.id
_entity.type
_entity.pdbx_description
1 polymer ?
#
loop_
_entity_poly.entity_id
_entity_poly.type
_entity_poly.pdbx_seq_one_letter_code
_entity_poly.pdbx_strand_id
1 'polypeptide(L)'
;MTAIAKRAARRARPASPPLDATQVRWLGALIVCAQLPQAPHLPLWIAAFGLLLVGLRFALLRRDRLRPDTPPARIPSWTLVLFAIASALAVRSSFGYLLGRDPSVAFLFILVGIKFLETRTVRDGTLLVALASFLLVTPFFRSQSPFAAFAALPALLVLGATLD
;
A
#
# COMPACT_ATOMS: atom_id res chain seq x y z
N MET A 1 -28.27 -14.01 -26.45
CA MET A 1 -27.12 -13.09 -26.34
C MET A 1 -25.91 -13.93 -25.98
N THR A 2 -25.01 -14.09 -26.94
CA THR A 2 -23.94 -15.09 -26.94
C THR A 2 -22.79 -14.73 -25.96
N ALA A 3 -22.14 -15.73 -25.38
CA ALA A 3 -20.99 -15.60 -24.45
C ALA A 3 -19.84 -14.73 -25.04
N ILE A 4 -19.78 -14.64 -26.36
CA ILE A 4 -18.81 -13.81 -27.12
C ILE A 4 -19.09 -12.31 -26.91
N ALA A 5 -20.37 -11.87 -26.93
CA ALA A 5 -20.74 -10.48 -26.67
C ALA A 5 -20.42 -10.06 -25.22
N LYS A 6 -20.59 -10.97 -24.26
CA LYS A 6 -20.26 -10.75 -22.84
C LYS A 6 -18.73 -10.69 -22.61
N ARG A 7 -17.94 -11.42 -23.39
CA ARG A 7 -16.47 -11.33 -23.38
C ARG A 7 -15.96 -10.05 -24.04
N ALA A 8 -16.59 -9.60 -25.12
CA ALA A 8 -16.26 -8.33 -25.79
C ALA A 8 -16.60 -7.13 -24.89
N ALA A 9 -17.76 -7.11 -24.25
CA ALA A 9 -18.15 -6.09 -23.29
C ALA A 9 -17.25 -6.04 -22.04
N ARG A 10 -16.69 -7.18 -21.62
CA ARG A 10 -15.72 -7.25 -20.51
C ARG A 10 -14.34 -6.70 -20.91
N ARG A 11 -13.97 -6.76 -22.19
CA ARG A 11 -12.74 -6.15 -22.74
C ARG A 11 -12.87 -4.62 -22.96
N ALA A 12 -14.09 -4.12 -23.10
CA ALA A 12 -14.39 -2.71 -23.32
C ALA A 12 -14.56 -1.89 -22.03
N ARG A 13 -14.19 -2.42 -20.85
CA ARG A 13 -14.09 -1.57 -19.66
C ARG A 13 -12.97 -0.56 -19.90
N PRO A 14 -13.29 0.75 -19.86
CA PRO A 14 -12.26 1.77 -20.03
C PRO A 14 -11.15 1.50 -19.02
N ALA A 15 -9.93 1.41 -19.51
CA ALA A 15 -8.76 1.28 -18.66
C ALA A 15 -8.75 2.48 -17.71
N SER A 16 -8.66 2.22 -16.40
CA SER A 16 -8.59 3.30 -15.41
C SER A 16 -7.40 4.21 -15.75
N PRO A 17 -7.56 5.54 -15.70
CA PRO A 17 -6.49 6.46 -16.03
C PRO A 17 -5.25 6.19 -15.16
N PRO A 18 -4.05 6.42 -15.70
CA PRO A 18 -2.82 6.31 -14.91
C PRO A 18 -2.82 7.37 -13.82
N LEU A 19 -2.21 7.05 -12.68
CA LEU A 19 -2.00 8.00 -11.58
C LEU A 19 -1.00 9.07 -11.99
N ASP A 20 -1.32 10.33 -11.67
CA ASP A 20 -0.38 11.42 -11.79
C ASP A 20 0.70 11.34 -10.70
N ALA A 21 1.87 11.91 -11.00
CA ALA A 21 2.99 11.91 -10.06
C ALA A 21 2.67 12.61 -8.73
N THR A 22 1.78 13.59 -8.75
CA THR A 22 1.31 14.29 -7.57
C THR A 22 0.44 13.39 -6.71
N GLN A 23 -0.51 12.66 -7.33
CA GLN A 23 -1.36 11.68 -6.65
C GLN A 23 -0.55 10.57 -6.00
N VAL A 24 0.50 10.07 -6.67
CA VAL A 24 1.38 9.04 -6.09
C VAL A 24 2.14 9.58 -4.87
N ARG A 25 2.53 10.86 -4.85
CA ARG A 25 3.16 11.48 -3.68
C ARG A 25 2.20 11.58 -2.50
N TRP A 26 0.96 12.01 -2.73
CA TRP A 26 -0.07 12.08 -1.69
C TRP A 26 -0.40 10.71 -1.13
N LEU A 27 -0.55 9.69 -1.99
CA LEU A 27 -0.71 8.30 -1.57
C LEU A 27 0.47 7.82 -0.72
N GLY A 28 1.69 8.16 -1.12
CA GLY A 28 2.89 7.82 -0.35
C GLY A 28 2.92 8.49 1.02
N ALA A 29 2.55 9.78 1.11
CA ALA A 29 2.42 10.50 2.36
C ALA A 29 1.36 9.86 3.28
N LEU A 30 0.20 9.51 2.73
CA LEU A 30 -0.87 8.80 3.45
C LEU A 30 -0.36 7.49 4.05
N ILE A 31 0.37 6.68 3.26
CA ILE A 31 0.90 5.40 3.71
C ILE A 31 1.91 5.59 4.84
N VAL A 32 2.84 6.54 4.70
CA VAL A 32 3.81 6.84 5.76
C VAL A 32 3.09 7.26 7.03
N CYS A 33 2.10 8.15 6.93
CA CYS A 33 1.29 8.58 8.07
C CYS A 33 0.51 7.42 8.72
N ALA A 34 0.02 6.46 7.91
CA ALA A 34 -0.67 5.28 8.43
C ALA A 34 0.28 4.25 9.06
N GLN A 35 1.52 4.17 8.58
CA GLN A 35 2.53 3.23 9.07
C GLN A 35 3.26 3.72 10.32
N LEU A 36 3.47 5.03 10.47
CA LEU A 36 4.21 5.63 11.60
C LEU A 36 3.69 5.21 12.98
N PRO A 37 2.38 5.25 13.27
CA PRO A 37 1.85 4.86 14.59
C PRO A 37 2.04 3.38 14.91
N GLN A 38 2.18 2.54 13.89
CA GLN A 38 2.33 1.09 14.04
C GLN A 38 3.79 0.67 14.21
N ALA A 39 4.73 1.45 13.67
CA ALA A 39 6.15 1.10 13.63
C ALA A 39 6.76 0.73 15.00
N PRO A 40 6.47 1.45 16.13
CA PRO A 40 7.02 1.10 17.43
C PRO A 40 6.51 -0.22 18.00
N HIS A 41 5.38 -0.72 17.48
CA HIS A 41 4.69 -1.89 18.01
C HIS A 41 4.97 -3.17 17.20
N LEU A 42 5.69 -3.03 16.11
CA LEU A 42 6.08 -4.12 15.23
C LEU A 42 7.55 -4.46 15.39
N PRO A 43 7.95 -5.71 15.13
CA PRO A 43 9.35 -6.07 15.00
C PRO A 43 10.09 -5.13 14.06
N LEU A 44 11.27 -4.68 14.45
CA LEU A 44 12.03 -3.65 13.73
C LEU A 44 12.23 -3.99 12.24
N TRP A 45 12.41 -5.26 11.90
CA TRP A 45 12.59 -5.70 10.53
C TRP A 45 11.33 -5.49 9.66
N ILE A 46 10.12 -5.64 10.25
CA ILE A 46 8.84 -5.39 9.56
C ILE A 46 8.68 -3.90 9.27
N ALA A 47 8.94 -3.07 10.27
CA ALA A 47 8.89 -1.62 10.11
C ALA A 47 9.90 -1.14 9.06
N ALA A 48 11.15 -1.63 9.14
CA ALA A 48 12.19 -1.31 8.18
C ALA A 48 11.84 -1.77 6.76
N PHE A 49 11.29 -2.97 6.60
CA PHE A 49 10.89 -3.52 5.31
C PHE A 49 9.73 -2.74 4.68
N GLY A 50 8.71 -2.37 5.46
CA GLY A 50 7.60 -1.55 4.97
C GLY A 50 8.06 -0.18 4.49
N LEU A 51 8.90 0.51 5.27
CA LEU A 51 9.48 1.80 4.90
C LEU A 51 10.41 1.68 3.68
N LEU A 52 11.17 0.58 3.58
CA LEU A 52 12.00 0.30 2.41
C LEU A 52 11.15 0.20 1.13
N LEU A 53 10.00 -0.47 1.17
CA LEU A 53 9.10 -0.60 0.01
C LEU A 53 8.57 0.77 -0.42
N VAL A 54 8.20 1.62 0.53
CA VAL A 54 7.75 3.00 0.24
C VAL A 54 8.91 3.81 -0.36
N GLY A 55 10.10 3.74 0.23
CA GLY A 55 11.30 4.42 -0.26
C GLY A 55 11.69 3.94 -1.66
N LEU A 56 11.61 2.64 -1.92
CA LEU A 56 11.86 2.06 -3.25
C LEU A 56 10.89 2.62 -4.30
N ARG A 57 9.62 2.78 -3.98
CA ARG A 57 8.65 3.39 -4.88
C ARG A 57 9.02 4.82 -5.23
N PHE A 58 9.41 5.63 -4.25
CA PHE A 58 9.87 6.99 -4.49
C PHE A 58 11.18 7.04 -5.29
N ALA A 59 12.09 6.13 -5.04
CA ALA A 59 13.34 6.00 -5.82
C ALA A 59 13.05 5.66 -7.29
N LEU A 60 12.10 4.75 -7.57
CA LEU A 60 11.67 4.43 -8.92
C LEU A 60 11.03 5.63 -9.62
N LEU A 61 10.15 6.36 -8.94
CA LEU A 61 9.55 7.59 -9.47
C LEU A 61 10.59 8.65 -9.79
N ARG A 62 11.59 8.81 -8.93
CA ARG A 62 12.70 9.74 -9.16
C ARG A 62 13.54 9.30 -10.34
N ARG A 63 13.82 8.01 -10.47
CA ARG A 63 14.54 7.44 -11.62
C ARG A 63 13.80 7.71 -12.93
N ASP A 64 12.48 7.44 -12.98
CA ASP A 64 11.67 7.63 -14.18
C ASP A 64 11.62 9.11 -14.61
N ARG A 65 11.69 10.04 -13.65
CA ARG A 65 11.80 11.49 -13.94
C ARG A 65 13.16 11.90 -14.47
N LEU A 66 14.23 11.30 -13.96
CA LEU A 66 15.61 11.64 -14.34
C LEU A 66 16.02 11.01 -15.67
N ARG A 67 15.33 9.97 -16.10
CA ARG A 67 15.62 9.23 -17.34
C ARG A 67 14.36 9.00 -18.15
N PRO A 68 13.79 10.05 -18.78
CA PRO A 68 12.55 9.94 -19.55
C PRO A 68 12.68 9.02 -20.76
N ASP A 69 13.90 8.85 -21.29
CA ASP A 69 14.18 7.99 -22.45
C ASP A 69 14.22 6.49 -22.12
N THR A 70 14.16 6.12 -20.84
CA THR A 70 14.14 4.71 -20.45
C THR A 70 12.70 4.25 -20.20
N PRO A 71 12.36 3.00 -20.57
CA PRO A 71 11.02 2.50 -20.27
C PRO A 71 10.76 2.54 -18.75
N PRO A 72 9.53 2.90 -18.32
CA PRO A 72 9.20 3.01 -16.90
C PRO A 72 9.50 1.69 -16.20
N ALA A 73 10.11 1.78 -15.03
CA ALA A 73 10.47 0.61 -14.24
C ALA A 73 9.21 -0.22 -13.92
N ARG A 74 9.14 -1.42 -14.49
CA ARG A 74 8.04 -2.35 -14.28
C ARG A 74 8.50 -3.50 -13.40
N ILE A 75 7.91 -3.59 -12.22
CA ILE A 75 8.06 -4.78 -11.39
C ILE A 75 6.99 -5.77 -11.87
N PRO A 76 7.35 -6.96 -12.31
CA PRO A 76 6.38 -7.95 -12.75
C PRO A 76 5.52 -8.42 -11.57
N SER A 77 4.22 -8.65 -11.82
CA SER A 77 3.27 -8.99 -10.76
C SER A 77 3.63 -10.27 -9.99
N TRP A 78 4.28 -11.22 -10.65
CA TRP A 78 4.69 -12.46 -10.00
C TRP A 78 5.75 -12.25 -8.90
N THR A 79 6.66 -11.26 -9.06
CA THR A 79 7.62 -10.91 -8.01
C THR A 79 6.93 -10.31 -6.79
N LEU A 80 5.87 -9.53 -7.00
CA LEU A 80 5.08 -8.96 -5.90
C LEU A 80 4.33 -10.06 -5.13
N VAL A 81 3.81 -11.06 -5.85
CA VAL A 81 3.19 -12.23 -5.23
C VAL A 81 4.21 -13.03 -4.42
N LEU A 82 5.41 -13.24 -4.97
CA LEU A 82 6.51 -13.87 -4.24
C LEU A 82 6.89 -13.09 -2.96
N PHE A 83 6.99 -11.77 -3.05
CA PHE A 83 7.22 -10.92 -1.89
C PHE A 83 6.10 -11.03 -0.85
N ALA A 84 4.84 -11.10 -1.28
CA ALA A 84 3.71 -11.28 -0.38
C ALA A 84 3.77 -12.64 0.34
N ILE A 85 4.06 -13.72 -0.39
CA ILE A 85 4.20 -15.06 0.20
C ILE A 85 5.39 -15.12 1.16
N ALA A 86 6.55 -14.62 0.74
CA ALA A 86 7.74 -14.56 1.58
C ALA A 86 7.50 -13.75 2.86
N SER A 87 6.77 -12.63 2.75
CA SER A 87 6.39 -11.81 3.90
C SER A 87 5.44 -12.55 4.85
N ALA A 88 4.47 -13.30 4.32
CA ALA A 88 3.58 -14.12 5.14
C ALA A 88 4.35 -15.20 5.90
N LEU A 89 5.29 -15.87 5.23
CA LEU A 89 6.16 -16.88 5.87
C LEU A 89 7.07 -16.24 6.94
N ALA A 90 7.64 -15.08 6.65
CA ALA A 90 8.48 -14.36 7.60
C ALA A 90 7.69 -13.85 8.82
N VAL A 91 6.47 -13.37 8.63
CA VAL A 91 5.57 -13.02 9.75
C VAL A 91 5.23 -14.27 10.57
N ARG A 92 4.89 -15.38 9.91
CA ARG A 92 4.64 -16.66 10.59
C ARG A 92 5.83 -17.11 11.41
N SER A 93 7.04 -17.04 10.88
CA SER A 93 8.25 -17.44 11.60
C SER A 93 8.55 -16.56 12.82
N SER A 94 8.22 -15.27 12.74
CA SER A 94 8.46 -14.32 13.84
C SER A 94 7.44 -14.43 14.98
N PHE A 95 6.18 -14.73 14.66
CA PHE A 95 5.11 -14.78 15.65
C PHE A 95 4.70 -16.22 16.03
N GLY A 96 5.17 -17.24 15.31
CA GLY A 96 4.82 -18.64 15.52
C GLY A 96 3.42 -19.03 15.02
N TYR A 97 2.56 -18.05 14.71
CA TYR A 97 1.19 -18.21 14.22
C TYR A 97 0.87 -17.14 13.19
N LEU A 98 -0.09 -17.43 12.27
CA LEU A 98 -0.53 -16.47 11.24
C LEU A 98 -1.84 -15.75 11.61
N LEU A 99 -2.71 -16.46 12.35
CA LEU A 99 -4.01 -15.96 12.75
C LEU A 99 -3.92 -15.34 14.14
N GLY A 100 -4.02 -14.03 14.20
CA GLY A 100 -3.98 -13.27 15.43
C GLY A 100 -3.85 -11.79 15.13
N ARG A 101 -4.08 -10.94 16.12
CA ARG A 101 -4.09 -9.49 15.97
C ARG A 101 -2.74 -8.96 15.47
N ASP A 102 -1.65 -9.31 16.13
CA ASP A 102 -0.32 -8.76 15.84
C ASP A 102 0.25 -9.24 14.51
N PRO A 103 0.22 -10.55 14.14
CA PRO A 103 0.67 -10.99 12.82
C PRO A 103 -0.19 -10.47 11.68
N SER A 104 -1.51 -10.31 11.88
CA SER A 104 -2.40 -9.76 10.85
C SER A 104 -2.08 -8.29 10.56
N VAL A 105 -1.81 -7.49 11.59
CA VAL A 105 -1.40 -6.09 11.45
C VAL A 105 -0.02 -6.00 10.79
N ALA A 106 0.92 -6.84 11.18
CA ALA A 106 2.25 -6.92 10.59
C ALA A 106 2.19 -7.26 9.10
N PHE A 107 1.36 -8.24 8.75
CA PHE A 107 1.15 -8.63 7.36
C PHE A 107 0.47 -7.51 6.55
N LEU A 108 -0.57 -6.89 7.10
CA LEU A 108 -1.24 -5.73 6.46
C LEU A 108 -0.27 -4.58 6.23
N PHE A 109 0.60 -4.29 7.19
CA PHE A 109 1.63 -3.26 7.10
C PHE A 109 2.55 -3.47 5.89
N ILE A 110 3.04 -4.69 5.70
CA ILE A 110 3.88 -5.06 4.56
C ILE A 110 3.05 -5.04 3.26
N LEU A 111 1.81 -5.56 3.29
CA LEU A 111 0.94 -5.65 2.12
C LEU A 111 0.63 -4.27 1.54
N VAL A 112 0.40 -3.26 2.39
CA VAL A 112 0.22 -1.86 1.97
C VAL A 112 1.46 -1.36 1.22
N GLY A 113 2.66 -1.64 1.72
CA GLY A 113 3.91 -1.29 1.05
C GLY A 113 4.07 -1.97 -0.31
N ILE A 114 3.80 -3.28 -0.40
CA ILE A 114 3.83 -4.04 -1.65
C ILE A 114 2.79 -3.49 -2.65
N LYS A 115 1.58 -3.23 -2.17
CA LYS A 115 0.51 -2.70 -3.01
C LYS A 115 0.83 -1.29 -3.52
N PHE A 116 1.46 -0.46 -2.71
CA PHE A 116 1.95 0.84 -3.15
C PHE A 116 2.97 0.73 -4.28
N LEU A 117 3.85 -0.26 -4.21
CA LEU A 117 4.85 -0.51 -5.25
C LEU A 117 4.19 -0.94 -6.58
N GLU A 118 3.09 -1.69 -6.52
CA GLU A 118 2.30 -2.13 -7.68
C GLU A 118 1.44 -1.02 -8.28
N THR A 119 0.97 -0.05 -7.46
CA THR A 119 -0.05 0.93 -7.81
C THR A 119 0.35 1.79 -9.01
N ARG A 120 -0.51 1.79 -10.05
CA ARG A 120 -0.31 2.53 -11.31
C ARG A 120 -1.55 3.24 -11.80
N THR A 121 -2.73 2.75 -11.44
CA THR A 121 -4.00 3.28 -11.90
C THR A 121 -4.77 3.91 -10.75
N VAL A 122 -5.69 4.81 -11.05
CA VAL A 122 -6.57 5.44 -10.04
C VAL A 122 -7.33 4.37 -9.25
N ARG A 123 -7.77 3.30 -9.91
CA ARG A 123 -8.44 2.17 -9.24
C ARG A 123 -7.53 1.49 -8.20
N ASP A 124 -6.26 1.29 -8.53
CA ASP A 124 -5.30 0.72 -7.57
C ASP A 124 -5.08 1.69 -6.40
N GLY A 125 -5.04 2.99 -6.68
CA GLY A 125 -4.96 4.04 -5.67
C GLY A 125 -6.13 3.98 -4.68
N THR A 126 -7.36 3.83 -5.17
CA THR A 126 -8.55 3.69 -4.30
C THR A 126 -8.47 2.46 -3.38
N LEU A 127 -8.02 1.32 -3.92
CA LEU A 127 -7.79 0.11 -3.10
C LEU A 127 -6.71 0.35 -2.04
N LEU A 128 -5.66 1.06 -2.41
CA LEU A 128 -4.58 1.39 -1.50
C LEU A 128 -5.03 2.33 -0.37
N VAL A 129 -5.87 3.32 -0.70
CA VAL A 129 -6.49 4.21 0.30
C VAL A 129 -7.33 3.40 1.29
N ALA A 130 -8.14 2.45 0.81
CA ALA A 130 -8.92 1.57 1.66
C ALA A 130 -8.03 0.74 2.61
N LEU A 131 -6.95 0.13 2.09
CA LEU A 131 -5.99 -0.63 2.89
C LEU A 131 -5.27 0.25 3.93
N ALA A 132 -4.86 1.45 3.54
CA ALA A 132 -4.22 2.41 4.44
C ALA A 132 -5.18 2.88 5.55
N SER A 133 -6.47 3.06 5.23
CA SER A 133 -7.51 3.39 6.21
C SER A 133 -7.69 2.27 7.24
N PHE A 134 -7.68 1.01 6.81
CA PHE A 134 -7.69 -0.13 7.73
C PHE A 134 -6.48 -0.12 8.66
N LEU A 135 -5.30 0.13 8.10
CA LEU A 135 -4.08 0.21 8.90
C LEU A 135 -4.15 1.35 9.92
N LEU A 136 -4.74 2.49 9.53
CA LEU A 136 -4.90 3.66 10.39
C LEU A 136 -5.86 3.42 11.55
N VAL A 137 -6.91 2.63 11.35
CA VAL A 137 -7.91 2.30 12.37
C VAL A 137 -7.37 1.26 13.37
N THR A 138 -6.41 0.44 12.97
CA THR A 138 -5.87 -0.66 13.80
C THR A 138 -5.33 -0.23 15.18
N PRO A 139 -4.63 0.92 15.35
CA PRO A 139 -4.16 1.36 16.67
C PRO A 139 -5.28 1.60 17.67
N PHE A 140 -6.47 2.01 17.19
CA PHE A 140 -7.63 2.27 18.07
C PHE A 140 -8.11 1.00 18.77
N PHE A 141 -7.91 -0.16 18.16
CA PHE A 141 -8.23 -1.44 18.80
C PHE A 141 -7.20 -1.84 19.86
N ARG A 142 -6.03 -1.20 19.89
CA ARG A 142 -4.93 -1.54 20.81
C ARG A 142 -4.93 -0.66 22.06
N SER A 143 -5.16 0.63 21.89
CA SER A 143 -5.25 1.56 23.01
C SER A 143 -6.32 2.61 22.73
N GLN A 144 -7.14 2.90 23.75
CA GLN A 144 -8.07 4.04 23.73
C GLN A 144 -7.31 5.36 24.01
N SER A 145 -6.03 5.43 23.69
CA SER A 145 -5.23 6.62 23.92
C SER A 145 -5.61 7.73 22.95
N PRO A 146 -5.84 8.96 23.43
CA PRO A 146 -6.14 10.13 22.59
C PRO A 146 -4.99 10.44 21.60
N PHE A 147 -3.76 10.01 21.89
CA PHE A 147 -2.64 10.14 20.96
C PHE A 147 -2.83 9.40 19.63
N ALA A 148 -3.53 8.28 19.62
CA ALA A 148 -3.87 7.56 18.39
C ALA A 148 -4.81 8.39 17.51
N ALA A 149 -5.74 9.16 18.10
CA ALA A 149 -6.64 10.06 17.39
C ALA A 149 -5.88 11.24 16.74
N PHE A 150 -4.94 11.83 17.44
CA PHE A 150 -4.10 12.91 16.90
C PHE A 150 -3.20 12.44 15.74
N ALA A 151 -2.66 11.24 15.82
CA ALA A 151 -1.87 10.66 14.73
C ALA A 151 -2.71 10.34 13.48
N ALA A 152 -4.01 10.12 13.64
CA ALA A 152 -4.94 9.87 12.54
C ALA A 152 -5.35 11.14 11.78
N LEU A 153 -5.34 12.32 12.44
CA LEU A 153 -5.77 13.59 11.84
C LEU A 153 -4.99 13.95 10.55
N PRO A 154 -3.65 13.94 10.50
CA PRO A 154 -2.94 14.27 9.26
C PRO A 154 -3.22 13.26 8.14
N ALA A 155 -3.44 12.00 8.48
CA ALA A 155 -3.78 10.99 7.48
C ALA A 155 -5.19 11.19 6.91
N LEU A 156 -6.16 11.64 7.72
CA LEU A 156 -7.50 12.01 7.26
C LEU A 156 -7.47 13.24 6.36
N LEU A 157 -6.64 14.24 6.67
CA LEU A 157 -6.46 15.41 5.80
C LEU A 157 -5.85 15.04 4.46
N VAL A 158 -4.83 14.16 4.46
CA VAL A 158 -4.23 13.64 3.23
C VAL A 158 -5.23 12.79 2.44
N LEU A 159 -6.07 12.02 3.13
CA LEU A 159 -7.14 11.24 2.51
C LEU A 159 -8.15 12.16 1.79
N GLY A 160 -8.58 13.25 2.42
CA GLY A 160 -9.44 14.25 1.81
C GLY A 160 -8.82 14.84 0.55
N ALA A 161 -7.54 15.21 0.61
CA ALA A 161 -6.81 15.78 -0.52
C ALA A 161 -6.52 14.79 -1.67
N THR A 162 -6.69 13.49 -1.47
CA THR A 162 -6.51 12.46 -2.54
C THR A 162 -7.83 12.13 -3.25
N LEU A 163 -8.96 12.55 -2.69
CA LEU A 163 -10.28 12.26 -3.24
C LEU A 163 -10.86 13.43 -4.07
N ASP A 164 -10.31 14.65 -3.90
CA ASP A 164 -10.55 15.81 -4.76
C ASP A 164 -9.64 15.79 -6.01
#